data_f4406374bc23014bc7a704b95f220ed9
#
_entry.id   f4406374bc23014bc7a704b95f220ed9
#
_cell.length_a   1.000
_cell.length_b   1.000
_cell.length_c   1.000
_cell.angle_alpha   90.00
_cell.angle_beta   90.00
_cell.angle_gamma   90.00
#
_symmetry.space_group_name_H-M   'P 1'
#
loop_
_entity.id
_entity.type
_entity.pdbx_description
1 polymer ?
#
loop_
_entity_poly.entity_id
_entity_poly.type
_entity_poly.pdbx_seq_one_letter_code
_entity_poly.pdbx_strand_id
1 'polypeptide(L)'
;MAQQSSLKINSFKIFGERHTGTNALSLFLRENFKLKFKYYDFLGWKHRLAPKPSEIEKFDLEETLFVFTFRNPYSWLKSMHREPYYSHYRRITELEFFNFVQFQIEDYENVITLWNEKNRSYFELLKMVPNGLSIKIEDFHSDQNRFFDLVSKKINFNGQFIP
;
A
#
# COMPACT_ATOMS: atom_id res chain seq x y z
N MET A 1 6.29 9.85 -38.30
CA MET A 1 6.60 9.91 -36.85
C MET A 1 5.30 9.63 -36.12
N ALA A 2 5.18 8.45 -35.52
CA ALA A 2 3.99 8.11 -34.73
C ALA A 2 4.04 8.94 -33.43
N GLN A 3 3.02 9.78 -33.20
CA GLN A 3 2.78 10.36 -31.89
C GLN A 3 2.52 9.23 -30.91
N GLN A 4 3.49 8.92 -30.08
CA GLN A 4 3.26 8.13 -28.87
C GLN A 4 2.28 8.92 -28.02
N SER A 5 0.99 8.56 -28.06
CA SER A 5 0.00 9.06 -27.09
C SER A 5 0.51 8.58 -25.73
N SER A 6 1.00 9.49 -24.90
CA SER A 6 1.34 9.18 -23.52
C SER A 6 0.05 8.69 -22.85
N LEU A 7 -0.01 7.40 -22.54
CA LEU A 7 -1.11 6.81 -21.78
C LEU A 7 -1.26 7.59 -20.47
N LYS A 8 -2.41 8.19 -20.27
CA LYS A 8 -2.67 9.04 -19.10
C LYS A 8 -3.10 8.15 -17.93
N ILE A 9 -2.30 8.12 -16.88
CA ILE A 9 -2.68 7.46 -15.62
C ILE A 9 -3.98 8.08 -15.10
N ASN A 10 -5.01 7.27 -14.92
CA ASN A 10 -6.36 7.70 -14.53
C ASN A 10 -6.88 6.98 -13.28
N SER A 11 -6.16 6.00 -12.82
CA SER A 11 -6.55 5.16 -11.70
C SER A 11 -5.35 4.82 -10.81
N PHE A 12 -5.63 4.30 -9.61
CA PHE A 12 -4.58 3.83 -8.70
C PHE A 12 -4.97 2.56 -7.96
N LYS A 13 -3.96 1.78 -7.60
CA LYS A 13 -4.04 0.63 -6.70
C LYS A 13 -3.08 0.83 -5.55
N ILE A 14 -3.53 0.55 -4.33
CA ILE A 14 -2.67 0.60 -3.14
C ILE A 14 -2.46 -0.82 -2.62
N PHE A 15 -1.23 -1.12 -2.24
CA PHE A 15 -0.85 -2.28 -1.44
C PHE A 15 -0.09 -1.85 -0.20
N GLY A 16 -0.38 -2.49 0.90
CA GLY A 16 0.30 -2.26 2.17
C GLY A 16 -0.39 -3.04 3.27
N GLU A 17 0.35 -3.44 4.30
CA GLU A 17 -0.27 -4.12 5.43
C GLU A 17 -1.18 -3.16 6.21
N ARG A 18 -2.05 -3.72 7.04
CA ARG A 18 -2.90 -2.94 7.96
C ARG A 18 -2.06 -1.98 8.78
N HIS A 19 -2.62 -0.87 9.19
CA HIS A 19 -1.92 0.20 9.93
C HIS A 19 -0.77 0.91 9.18
N THR A 20 -0.64 0.71 7.86
CA THR A 20 0.36 1.43 7.04
C THR A 20 -0.21 2.66 6.33
N GLY A 21 -1.41 3.12 6.69
CA GLY A 21 -1.99 4.37 6.17
C GLY A 21 -2.65 4.28 4.79
N THR A 22 -2.98 3.08 4.31
CA THR A 22 -3.61 2.88 2.98
C THR A 22 -4.88 3.72 2.77
N ASN A 23 -5.68 3.96 3.82
CA ASN A 23 -6.91 4.76 3.72
C ASN A 23 -6.59 6.26 3.56
N ALA A 24 -5.66 6.79 4.33
CA ALA A 24 -5.23 8.19 4.23
C ALA A 24 -4.66 8.50 2.83
N LEU A 25 -3.79 7.63 2.33
CA LEU A 25 -3.23 7.75 0.98
C LEU A 25 -4.29 7.61 -0.12
N SER A 26 -5.28 6.71 0.06
CA SER A 26 -6.42 6.59 -0.86
C SER A 26 -7.21 7.89 -0.95
N LEU A 27 -7.52 8.50 0.20
CA LEU A 27 -8.24 9.77 0.26
C LEU A 27 -7.41 10.87 -0.42
N PHE A 28 -6.16 10.99 -0.05
CA PHE A 28 -5.23 11.95 -0.63
C PHE A 28 -5.16 11.89 -2.17
N LEU A 29 -5.01 10.69 -2.73
CA LEU A 29 -4.93 10.50 -4.19
C LEU A 29 -6.24 10.85 -4.89
N ARG A 30 -7.37 10.54 -4.28
CA ARG A 30 -8.69 10.87 -4.83
C ARG A 30 -8.95 12.38 -4.83
N GLU A 31 -8.64 13.05 -3.72
CA GLU A 31 -8.93 14.48 -3.56
C GLU A 31 -7.98 15.36 -4.39
N ASN A 32 -6.69 15.05 -4.39
CA ASN A 32 -5.69 15.85 -5.07
C ASN A 32 -5.57 15.58 -6.57
N PHE A 33 -5.72 14.32 -7.00
CA PHE A 33 -5.47 13.92 -8.40
C PHE A 33 -6.70 13.42 -9.13
N LYS A 34 -7.84 13.27 -8.44
CA LYS A 34 -9.09 12.72 -9.01
C LYS A 34 -8.92 11.33 -9.62
N LEU A 35 -7.92 10.58 -9.17
CA LEU A 35 -7.68 9.22 -9.62
C LEU A 35 -8.75 8.25 -9.09
N LYS A 36 -9.14 7.28 -9.91
CA LYS A 36 -10.11 6.24 -9.53
C LYS A 36 -9.43 5.12 -8.75
N PHE A 37 -9.97 4.78 -7.59
CA PHE A 37 -9.47 3.65 -6.81
C PHE A 37 -9.86 2.32 -7.47
N LYS A 38 -8.89 1.43 -7.68
CA LYS A 38 -9.11 0.04 -8.13
C LYS A 38 -9.36 -0.86 -6.92
N TYR A 39 -10.53 -1.48 -6.87
CA TYR A 39 -11.01 -2.34 -5.78
C TYR A 39 -10.50 -3.79 -5.88
N TYR A 40 -11.28 -4.74 -5.34
CA TYR A 40 -10.96 -6.18 -5.25
C TYR A 40 -10.87 -6.88 -6.60
N ASP A 41 -11.68 -6.47 -7.55
CA ASP A 41 -11.76 -6.98 -8.93
C ASP A 41 -10.46 -6.77 -9.70
N PHE A 42 -9.64 -5.82 -9.25
CA PHE A 42 -8.34 -5.53 -9.82
C PHE A 42 -7.22 -5.94 -8.84
N LEU A 43 -6.59 -7.09 -9.08
CA LEU A 43 -5.47 -7.64 -8.31
C LEU A 43 -5.76 -7.92 -6.82
N GLY A 44 -7.03 -8.03 -6.44
CA GLY A 44 -7.45 -8.47 -5.11
C GLY A 44 -7.38 -7.40 -4.03
N TRP A 45 -7.40 -7.85 -2.77
CA TRP A 45 -7.42 -6.99 -1.60
C TRP A 45 -6.07 -6.30 -1.33
N LYS A 46 -6.13 -5.04 -0.91
CA LYS A 46 -4.95 -4.20 -0.66
C LYS A 46 -4.00 -4.69 0.45
N HIS A 47 -4.48 -5.57 1.35
CA HIS A 47 -3.70 -6.13 2.46
C HIS A 47 -3.34 -7.62 2.27
N ARG A 48 -3.61 -8.19 1.09
CA ARG A 48 -3.17 -9.54 0.74
C ARG A 48 -1.66 -9.58 0.47
N LEU A 49 -1.07 -10.76 0.39
CA LEU A 49 0.21 -10.92 -0.31
C LEU A 49 0.11 -10.34 -1.72
N ALA A 50 1.19 -9.80 -2.24
CA ALA A 50 1.23 -9.31 -3.61
C ALA A 50 0.75 -10.38 -4.60
N PRO A 51 -0.01 -10.00 -5.65
CA PRO A 51 -0.41 -10.95 -6.68
C PRO A 51 0.80 -11.57 -7.38
N LYS A 52 0.66 -12.83 -7.78
CA LYS A 52 1.68 -13.55 -8.54
C LYS A 52 1.78 -13.01 -9.97
N PRO A 53 2.91 -13.20 -10.68
CA PRO A 53 3.06 -12.79 -12.08
C PRO A 53 1.90 -13.23 -12.97
N SER A 54 1.45 -14.47 -12.86
CA SER A 54 0.32 -15.02 -13.62
C SER A 54 -1.05 -14.38 -13.31
N GLU A 55 -1.18 -13.70 -12.17
CA GLU A 55 -2.38 -12.90 -11.86
C GLU A 55 -2.27 -11.51 -12.51
N ILE A 56 -1.05 -10.94 -12.51
CA ILE A 56 -0.76 -9.59 -13.04
C ILE A 56 -0.95 -9.55 -14.56
N GLU A 57 -0.45 -10.55 -15.27
CA GLU A 57 -0.53 -10.68 -16.74
C GLU A 57 -1.96 -10.62 -17.31
N LYS A 58 -2.97 -10.82 -16.47
CA LYS A 58 -4.39 -10.75 -16.86
C LYS A 58 -4.93 -9.32 -16.93
N PHE A 59 -4.15 -8.33 -16.52
CA PHE A 59 -4.60 -6.95 -16.41
C PHE A 59 -3.72 -6.00 -17.20
N ASP A 60 -4.31 -4.97 -17.77
CA ASP A 60 -3.59 -3.81 -18.26
C ASP A 60 -3.23 -2.90 -17.08
N LEU A 61 -1.94 -2.66 -16.91
CA LEU A 61 -1.39 -1.90 -15.79
C LEU A 61 -0.98 -0.48 -16.14
N GLU A 62 -0.93 -0.12 -17.43
CA GLU A 62 -0.31 1.10 -17.93
C GLU A 62 -1.01 2.38 -17.43
N GLU A 63 -2.34 2.35 -17.31
CA GLU A 63 -3.12 3.49 -16.82
C GLU A 63 -3.27 3.54 -15.29
N THR A 64 -2.58 2.66 -14.56
CA THR A 64 -2.72 2.53 -13.10
C THR A 64 -1.45 2.94 -12.37
N LEU A 65 -1.57 3.88 -11.44
CA LEU A 65 -0.55 4.18 -10.44
C LEU A 65 -0.60 3.14 -9.32
N PHE A 66 0.50 2.45 -9.07
CA PHE A 66 0.63 1.53 -7.95
C PHE A 66 1.34 2.20 -6.79
N VAL A 67 0.69 2.25 -5.64
CA VAL A 67 1.25 2.83 -4.42
C VAL A 67 1.45 1.74 -3.37
N PHE A 68 2.67 1.60 -2.89
CA PHE A 68 3.06 0.64 -1.87
C PHE A 68 3.36 1.37 -0.57
N THR A 69 2.61 1.05 0.49
CA THR A 69 2.75 1.74 1.76
C THR A 69 3.45 0.86 2.79
N PHE A 70 4.43 1.46 3.45
CA PHE A 70 5.21 0.83 4.51
C PHE A 70 5.12 1.65 5.80
N ARG A 71 5.45 1.03 6.90
CA ARG A 71 5.53 1.69 8.20
C ARG A 71 6.77 1.21 8.94
N ASN A 72 7.29 2.01 9.86
CA ASN A 72 8.33 1.53 10.77
C ASN A 72 7.83 0.25 11.49
N PRO A 73 8.59 -0.86 11.48
CA PRO A 73 8.12 -2.14 12.02
C PRO A 73 7.74 -2.06 13.51
N TYR A 74 8.47 -1.30 14.32
CA TYR A 74 8.14 -1.14 15.75
C TYR A 74 6.83 -0.36 15.94
N SER A 75 6.63 0.70 15.17
CA SER A 75 5.38 1.47 15.19
C SER A 75 4.20 0.65 14.69
N TRP A 76 4.43 -0.20 13.70
CA TRP A 76 3.43 -1.12 13.18
C TRP A 76 3.07 -2.19 14.22
N LEU A 77 4.05 -2.86 14.83
CA LEU A 77 3.84 -3.86 15.88
C LEU A 77 3.02 -3.30 17.05
N LYS A 78 3.36 -2.08 17.52
CA LYS A 78 2.57 -1.41 18.58
C LYS A 78 1.13 -1.16 18.16
N SER A 79 0.88 -0.80 16.90
CA SER A 79 -0.47 -0.58 16.41
C SER A 79 -1.25 -1.88 16.27
N MET A 80 -0.62 -2.93 15.77
CA MET A 80 -1.22 -4.26 15.68
C MET A 80 -1.56 -4.85 17.05
N HIS A 81 -0.70 -4.66 18.05
CA HIS A 81 -0.95 -5.12 19.40
C HIS A 81 -2.14 -4.38 20.04
N ARG A 82 -2.18 -3.05 19.89
CA ARG A 82 -3.24 -2.21 20.48
C ARG A 82 -4.60 -2.41 19.81
N GLU A 83 -4.62 -2.59 18.50
CA GLU A 83 -5.85 -2.62 17.69
C GLU A 83 -5.73 -3.68 16.59
N PRO A 84 -5.83 -4.97 16.94
CA PRO A 84 -5.84 -6.05 15.96
C PRO A 84 -7.12 -5.99 15.12
N TYR A 85 -6.97 -6.25 13.84
CA TYR A 85 -7.98 -5.99 12.82
C TYR A 85 -9.25 -6.83 12.91
N TYR A 86 -9.18 -8.01 13.52
CA TYR A 86 -10.28 -8.95 13.58
C TYR A 86 -10.77 -9.14 15.01
N SER A 87 -12.08 -9.22 15.16
CA SER A 87 -12.71 -9.50 16.46
C SER A 87 -12.22 -10.81 17.11
N HIS A 88 -11.86 -11.80 16.30
CA HIS A 88 -11.30 -13.06 16.79
C HIS A 88 -9.83 -12.95 17.28
N TYR A 89 -9.13 -11.86 16.95
CA TYR A 89 -7.81 -11.55 17.50
C TYR A 89 -7.85 -10.66 18.75
N ARG A 90 -9.01 -10.45 19.37
CA ARG A 90 -9.10 -9.66 20.62
C ARG A 90 -8.15 -10.14 21.70
N ARG A 91 -7.89 -11.44 21.77
CA ARG A 91 -6.91 -12.02 22.70
C ARG A 91 -5.50 -11.45 22.52
N ILE A 92 -5.15 -10.93 21.36
CA ILE A 92 -3.84 -10.32 21.08
C ILE A 92 -3.61 -9.11 21.99
N THR A 93 -4.65 -8.32 22.26
CA THR A 93 -4.55 -7.12 23.13
C THR A 93 -4.33 -7.45 24.60
N GLU A 94 -4.64 -8.68 24.99
CA GLU A 94 -4.46 -9.19 26.36
C GLU A 94 -3.09 -9.83 26.59
N LEU A 95 -2.34 -10.08 25.50
CA LEU A 95 -0.99 -10.65 25.59
C LEU A 95 0.03 -9.59 26.00
N GLU A 96 0.99 -10.00 26.80
CA GLU A 96 2.23 -9.23 26.95
C GLU A 96 2.88 -9.05 25.56
N PHE A 97 3.53 -7.90 25.32
CA PHE A 97 4.06 -7.55 24.00
C PHE A 97 5.04 -8.60 23.43
N PHE A 98 5.85 -9.21 24.30
CA PHE A 98 6.76 -10.29 23.90
C PHE A 98 6.01 -11.52 23.38
N ASN A 99 4.93 -11.91 24.05
CA ASN A 99 4.09 -13.04 23.63
C ASN A 99 3.32 -12.71 22.35
N PHE A 100 2.88 -11.47 22.20
CA PHE A 100 2.22 -10.99 20.98
C PHE A 100 3.13 -11.13 19.75
N VAL A 101 4.40 -10.73 19.80
CA VAL A 101 5.28 -10.82 18.63
C VAL A 101 5.56 -12.23 18.18
N GLN A 102 5.39 -13.22 19.06
CA GLN A 102 5.51 -14.65 18.78
C GLN A 102 4.15 -15.32 18.44
N PHE A 103 3.06 -14.56 18.51
CA PHE A 103 1.73 -15.10 18.28
C PHE A 103 1.53 -15.48 16.82
N GLN A 104 1.06 -16.72 16.60
CA GLN A 104 0.67 -17.19 15.27
C GLN A 104 -0.53 -16.38 14.77
N ILE A 105 -0.42 -15.82 13.57
CA ILE A 105 -1.46 -14.97 12.98
C ILE A 105 -1.70 -15.33 11.51
N GLU A 106 -2.96 -15.52 11.14
CA GLU A 106 -3.32 -16.04 9.82
C GLU A 106 -2.56 -17.36 9.55
N ASP A 107 -1.93 -17.52 8.40
CA ASP A 107 -1.10 -18.68 8.03
C ASP A 107 0.40 -18.45 8.31
N TYR A 108 0.74 -17.40 9.08
CA TYR A 108 2.12 -17.05 9.41
C TYR A 108 2.50 -17.55 10.80
N GLU A 109 3.74 -18.06 10.92
CA GLU A 109 4.30 -18.55 12.17
C GLU A 109 4.17 -17.55 13.32
N ASN A 110 4.37 -16.26 13.01
CA ASN A 110 4.24 -15.17 13.97
C ASN A 110 4.01 -13.82 13.25
N VAL A 111 3.75 -12.79 14.04
CA VAL A 111 3.47 -11.43 13.54
C VAL A 111 4.64 -10.84 12.76
N ILE A 112 5.88 -11.17 13.13
CA ILE A 112 7.08 -10.68 12.43
C ILE A 112 7.22 -11.34 11.07
N THR A 113 6.95 -12.64 10.98
CA THR A 113 6.93 -13.37 9.71
C THR A 113 5.88 -12.80 8.76
N LEU A 114 4.66 -12.55 9.25
CA LEU A 114 3.62 -11.86 8.47
C LEU A 114 4.13 -10.52 7.89
N TRP A 115 4.71 -9.68 8.74
CA TRP A 115 5.25 -8.39 8.32
C TRP A 115 6.31 -8.53 7.21
N ASN A 116 7.28 -9.40 7.45
CA ASN A 116 8.41 -9.59 6.53
C ASN A 116 7.96 -10.14 5.18
N GLU A 117 7.12 -11.16 5.16
CA GLU A 117 6.68 -11.81 3.92
C GLU A 117 5.81 -10.87 3.08
N LYS A 118 4.84 -10.19 3.70
CA LYS A 118 3.99 -9.24 2.98
C LYS A 118 4.80 -8.07 2.41
N ASN A 119 5.65 -7.44 3.21
CA ASN A 119 6.45 -6.32 2.69
C ASN A 119 7.44 -6.77 1.61
N ARG A 120 8.07 -7.94 1.74
CA ARG A 120 8.91 -8.50 0.68
C ARG A 120 8.12 -8.69 -0.60
N SER A 121 6.92 -9.24 -0.53
CA SER A 121 6.05 -9.44 -1.69
C SER A 121 5.69 -8.11 -2.38
N TYR A 122 5.44 -7.05 -1.62
CA TYR A 122 5.17 -5.72 -2.16
C TYR A 122 6.39 -5.10 -2.85
N PHE A 123 7.59 -5.30 -2.32
CA PHE A 123 8.83 -4.85 -2.98
C PHE A 123 9.09 -5.60 -4.29
N GLU A 124 8.78 -6.89 -4.36
CA GLU A 124 8.88 -7.63 -5.63
C GLU A 124 7.84 -7.14 -6.65
N LEU A 125 6.60 -6.93 -6.24
CA LEU A 125 5.57 -6.38 -7.12
C LEU A 125 5.93 -4.96 -7.62
N LEU A 126 6.51 -4.12 -6.76
CA LEU A 126 6.96 -2.77 -7.13
C LEU A 126 7.94 -2.78 -8.31
N LYS A 127 8.80 -3.80 -8.42
CA LYS A 127 9.76 -3.95 -9.54
C LYS A 127 9.08 -4.36 -10.85
N MET A 128 7.88 -4.94 -10.78
CA MET A 128 7.18 -5.52 -11.92
C MET A 128 6.14 -4.57 -12.53
N VAL A 129 5.64 -3.61 -11.76
CA VAL A 129 4.60 -2.68 -12.24
C VAL A 129 5.22 -1.45 -12.93
N PRO A 130 4.61 -0.95 -14.03
CA PRO A 130 5.19 0.17 -14.81
C PRO A 130 5.19 1.49 -14.04
N ASN A 131 4.15 1.74 -13.25
CA ASN A 131 3.92 3.01 -12.57
C ASN A 131 3.90 2.83 -11.05
N GLY A 132 4.97 2.26 -10.48
CA GLY A 132 5.10 2.02 -9.04
C GLY A 132 5.67 3.22 -8.27
N LEU A 133 5.13 3.46 -7.07
CA LEU A 133 5.68 4.34 -6.03
C LEU A 133 5.63 3.63 -4.69
N SER A 134 6.67 3.77 -3.89
CA SER A 134 6.68 3.34 -2.48
C SER A 134 6.74 4.55 -1.55
N ILE A 135 6.02 4.48 -0.44
CA ILE A 135 5.99 5.52 0.58
C ILE A 135 5.99 4.92 1.97
N LYS A 136 6.83 5.46 2.84
CA LYS A 136 6.74 5.23 4.26
C LYS A 136 5.68 6.17 4.85
N ILE A 137 4.75 5.63 5.62
CA ILE A 137 3.61 6.44 6.10
C ILE A 137 4.04 7.59 7.00
N GLU A 138 5.12 7.43 7.74
CA GLU A 138 5.69 8.49 8.57
C GLU A 138 6.17 9.67 7.71
N ASP A 139 6.77 9.40 6.54
CA ASP A 139 7.23 10.44 5.61
C ASP A 139 6.04 11.17 4.99
N PHE A 140 4.96 10.45 4.67
CA PHE A 140 3.70 11.05 4.21
C PHE A 140 3.09 11.99 5.26
N HIS A 141 3.07 11.58 6.53
CA HIS A 141 2.53 12.42 7.60
C HIS A 141 3.40 13.64 7.90
N SER A 142 4.72 13.53 7.72
CA SER A 142 5.63 14.65 7.96
C SER A 142 5.64 15.67 6.83
N ASP A 143 5.43 15.24 5.57
CA ASP A 143 5.51 16.10 4.39
C ASP A 143 4.62 15.60 3.24
N GLN A 144 3.35 16.00 3.27
CA GLN A 144 2.39 15.66 2.22
C GLN A 144 2.69 16.38 0.89
N ASN A 145 3.31 17.57 0.92
CA ASN A 145 3.71 18.27 -0.30
C ASN A 145 4.74 17.45 -1.09
N ARG A 146 5.73 16.90 -0.40
CA ARG A 146 6.72 16.01 -1.04
C ARG A 146 6.06 14.82 -1.71
N PHE A 147 5.07 14.21 -1.09
CA PHE A 147 4.34 13.10 -1.71
C PHE A 147 3.51 13.57 -2.90
N PHE A 148 2.87 14.73 -2.80
CA PHE A 148 2.16 15.36 -3.92
C PHE A 148 3.08 15.56 -5.12
N ASP A 149 4.28 16.10 -4.91
CA ASP A 149 5.27 16.32 -5.97
C ASP A 149 5.74 15.03 -6.64
N LEU A 150 5.95 13.97 -5.84
CA LEU A 150 6.33 12.64 -6.34
C LEU A 150 5.24 12.05 -7.25
N VAL A 151 3.98 12.12 -6.82
CA VAL A 151 2.84 11.65 -7.62
C VAL A 151 2.68 12.51 -8.86
N SER A 152 2.71 13.85 -8.73
CA SER A 152 2.58 14.78 -9.85
C SER A 152 3.57 14.51 -10.97
N LYS A 153 4.84 14.28 -10.61
CA LYS A 153 5.89 13.90 -11.58
C LYS A 153 5.58 12.57 -12.26
N LYS A 154 5.11 11.59 -11.50
CA LYS A 154 4.86 10.23 -12.00
C LYS A 154 3.71 10.19 -13.00
N ILE A 155 2.66 11.00 -12.79
CA ILE A 155 1.46 11.02 -13.65
C ILE A 155 1.39 12.25 -14.59
N ASN A 156 2.44 13.05 -14.62
CA ASN A 156 2.51 14.30 -15.38
C ASN A 156 1.35 15.26 -15.06
N PHE A 157 1.10 15.53 -13.79
CA PHE A 157 0.01 16.36 -13.27
C PHE A 157 0.52 17.77 -12.91
N ASN A 158 -0.17 18.79 -13.40
CA ASN A 158 0.17 20.21 -13.21
C ASN A 158 -0.84 20.97 -12.32
N GLY A 159 -1.53 20.28 -11.42
CA GLY A 159 -2.45 20.89 -10.46
C GLY A 159 -1.76 21.43 -9.21
N GLN A 160 -2.58 21.97 -8.29
CA GLN A 160 -2.13 22.45 -6.99
C GLN A 160 -2.50 21.48 -5.88
N PHE A 161 -1.65 21.42 -4.85
CA PHE A 161 -1.90 20.63 -3.65
C PHE A 161 -3.11 21.19 -2.87
N ILE A 162 -3.99 20.29 -2.44
CA ILE A 162 -5.12 20.56 -1.54
C ILE A 162 -4.78 19.92 -0.19
N PRO A 163 -4.58 20.71 0.88
CA PRO A 163 -4.22 20.20 2.20
C PRO A 163 -5.29 19.32 2.84
#